data_2de147b59470afb76b4bed5327aac0e3
#
_entry.id   2de147b59470afb76b4bed5327aac0e3
#
_cell.length_a   1.000
_cell.length_b   1.000
_cell.length_c   1.000
_cell.angle_alpha   90.00
_cell.angle_beta   90.00
_cell.angle_gamma   90.00
#
_symmetry.space_group_name_H-M   'P 1'
#
loop_
_entity.id
_entity.type
_entity.pdbx_description
1 polymer ?
#
loop_
_entity_poly.entity_id
_entity_poly.type
_entity_poly.pdbx_seq_one_letter_code
_entity_poly.pdbx_strand_id
1 'polypeptide(L)'
;MHLWQRGVDSVKFSPEKRDIDLRCELLGDRPDRKLVGYVGRLANEKRIDDLAALEKRDDIQLVIVGDGPARMRLERELPTAKFVGYQAGEDLAHYYASLDIFVHTGKHETFCQSIQEALASGVPVIAPNSGGPTDLVKHGWTGFLIDTSNSYSLNHSVDQILKLSEPALMADRARNSVIDRTWEIVNNQLLNHYRELKNKQALAESEKVA
;
A
#
# COMPACT_ATOMS: atom_id res chain seq x y z
N MET A 1 -28.00 -0.77 -2.85
CA MET A 1 -26.79 -1.60 -2.90
C MET A 1 -25.75 -0.95 -2.00
N HIS A 2 -25.18 -1.67 -1.04
CA HIS A 2 -24.16 -1.14 -0.12
C HIS A 2 -22.82 -1.77 -0.47
N LEU A 3 -21.75 -0.96 -0.50
CA LEU A 3 -20.40 -1.43 -0.72
C LEU A 3 -19.79 -1.81 0.63
N TRP A 4 -19.32 -3.06 0.77
CA TRP A 4 -18.54 -3.46 1.93
C TRP A 4 -17.06 -3.30 1.62
N GLN A 5 -16.40 -2.44 2.39
CA GLN A 5 -14.97 -2.17 2.29
C GLN A 5 -14.18 -3.16 3.16
N ARG A 6 -12.86 -3.17 3.01
CA ARG A 6 -11.96 -3.89 3.91
C ARG A 6 -11.37 -2.95 4.95
N GLY A 7 -11.20 -3.46 6.16
CA GLY A 7 -10.54 -2.76 7.24
C GLY A 7 -9.01 -2.89 7.19
N VAL A 8 -8.34 -2.04 7.95
CA VAL A 8 -6.91 -2.13 8.27
C VAL A 8 -6.72 -2.13 9.78
N ASP A 9 -5.71 -2.84 10.25
CA ASP A 9 -5.25 -2.75 11.64
C ASP A 9 -4.34 -1.53 11.78
N SER A 10 -4.94 -0.38 12.10
CA SER A 10 -4.22 0.91 12.20
C SER A 10 -3.39 1.05 13.49
N VAL A 11 -3.50 0.10 14.42
CA VAL A 11 -2.62 0.00 15.60
C VAL A 11 -1.33 -0.72 15.21
N LYS A 12 -1.47 -1.85 14.53
CA LYS A 12 -0.34 -2.63 14.03
C LYS A 12 0.42 -1.88 12.95
N PHE A 13 -0.28 -1.40 11.91
CA PHE A 13 0.30 -0.61 10.84
C PHE A 13 0.28 0.88 11.22
N SER A 14 1.39 1.37 11.78
CA SER A 14 1.53 2.71 12.34
C SER A 14 2.90 3.29 12.04
N PRO A 15 3.03 4.61 11.82
CA PRO A 15 4.33 5.28 11.70
C PRO A 15 5.26 5.04 12.90
N GLU A 16 4.70 4.77 14.07
CA GLU A 16 5.45 4.47 15.31
C GLU A 16 6.26 3.17 15.22
N LYS A 17 5.93 2.30 14.25
CA LYS A 17 6.67 1.05 13.96
C LYS A 17 7.92 1.28 13.12
N ARG A 18 8.26 2.54 12.78
CA ARG A 18 9.49 2.85 12.03
C ARG A 18 10.72 2.41 12.81
N ASP A 19 11.50 1.52 12.22
CA ASP A 19 12.65 0.88 12.82
C ASP A 19 13.93 1.43 12.19
N ILE A 20 14.75 2.07 13.03
CA ILE A 20 16.00 2.71 12.59
C ILE A 20 17.07 1.66 12.31
N ASP A 21 17.14 0.60 13.11
CA ASP A 21 18.15 -0.46 12.92
C ASP A 21 17.87 -1.24 11.62
N LEU A 22 16.60 -1.57 11.36
CA LEU A 22 16.18 -2.15 10.10
C LEU A 22 16.53 -1.24 8.91
N ARG A 23 16.32 0.06 9.03
CA ARG A 23 16.72 1.01 7.99
C ARG A 23 18.21 1.03 7.74
N CYS A 24 19.02 1.03 8.80
CA CYS A 24 20.47 0.97 8.69
C CYS A 24 20.91 -0.32 7.98
N GLU A 25 20.32 -1.47 8.31
CA GLU A 25 20.58 -2.74 7.64
C GLU A 25 20.24 -2.68 6.13
N LEU A 26 19.07 -2.13 5.81
CA LEU A 26 18.59 -2.03 4.43
C LEU A 26 19.40 -1.01 3.61
N LEU A 27 19.87 0.07 4.19
CA LEU A 27 20.64 1.10 3.51
C LEU A 27 22.14 0.74 3.40
N GLY A 28 22.67 -0.03 4.37
CA GLY A 28 24.09 -0.39 4.41
C GLY A 28 24.99 0.85 4.40
N ASP A 29 25.94 0.88 3.48
CA ASP A 29 26.92 1.98 3.35
C ASP A 29 26.35 3.26 2.70
N ARG A 30 25.05 3.29 2.39
CA ARG A 30 24.38 4.42 1.71
C ARG A 30 23.21 4.96 2.53
N PRO A 31 23.46 5.54 3.71
CA PRO A 31 22.41 6.08 4.60
C PRO A 31 21.69 7.30 4.01
N ASP A 32 22.26 7.91 2.98
CA ASP A 32 21.68 9.03 2.21
C ASP A 32 20.50 8.62 1.32
N ARG A 33 20.38 7.34 0.97
CA ARG A 33 19.31 6.82 0.12
C ARG A 33 17.94 6.80 0.82
N LYS A 34 16.90 6.82 0.02
CA LYS A 34 15.52 6.60 0.47
C LYS A 34 15.08 5.16 0.21
N LEU A 35 14.32 4.58 1.13
CA LEU A 35 13.77 3.25 0.97
C LEU A 35 12.49 3.30 0.15
N VAL A 36 12.51 2.70 -1.04
CA VAL A 36 11.33 2.53 -1.90
C VAL A 36 10.97 1.05 -1.89
N GLY A 37 9.75 0.72 -1.46
CA GLY A 37 9.39 -0.67 -1.20
C GLY A 37 8.19 -1.17 -1.97
N TYR A 38 8.21 -2.48 -2.26
CA TYR A 38 7.07 -3.28 -2.67
C TYR A 38 6.79 -4.34 -1.60
N VAL A 39 5.52 -4.58 -1.31
CA VAL A 39 5.09 -5.65 -0.39
C VAL A 39 3.99 -6.47 -1.04
N GLY A 40 4.18 -7.77 -1.17
CA GLY A 40 3.18 -8.67 -1.72
C GLY A 40 3.74 -9.97 -2.29
N ARG A 41 2.83 -10.80 -2.83
CA ARG A 41 3.21 -12.04 -3.51
C ARG A 41 4.03 -11.75 -4.77
N LEU A 42 5.15 -12.46 -4.94
CA LEU A 42 6.01 -12.31 -6.11
C LEU A 42 5.51 -13.19 -7.25
N ALA A 43 4.61 -12.62 -8.08
CA ALA A 43 3.98 -13.32 -9.18
C ALA A 43 3.83 -12.39 -10.40
N ASN A 44 3.74 -12.98 -11.59
CA ASN A 44 3.79 -12.22 -12.86
C ASN A 44 2.66 -11.19 -12.97
N GLU A 45 1.46 -11.51 -12.50
CA GLU A 45 0.32 -10.61 -12.54
C GLU A 45 0.48 -9.35 -11.66
N LYS A 46 1.45 -9.37 -10.73
CA LYS A 46 1.79 -8.20 -9.90
C LYS A 46 2.74 -7.22 -10.59
N ARG A 47 3.30 -7.59 -11.75
CA ARG A 47 4.14 -6.72 -12.59
C ARG A 47 5.29 -6.04 -11.83
N ILE A 48 5.94 -6.77 -10.94
CA ILE A 48 7.03 -6.24 -10.09
C ILE A 48 8.24 -5.84 -10.95
N ASP A 49 8.37 -6.45 -12.12
CA ASP A 49 9.34 -6.10 -13.15
C ASP A 49 9.24 -4.63 -13.62
N ASP A 50 8.09 -3.97 -13.50
CA ASP A 50 7.96 -2.53 -13.76
C ASP A 50 8.88 -1.68 -12.85
N LEU A 51 9.30 -2.21 -11.69
CA LEU A 51 10.25 -1.55 -10.79
C LEU A 51 11.68 -1.47 -11.35
N ALA A 52 12.00 -2.19 -12.44
CA ALA A 52 13.27 -2.07 -13.15
C ALA A 52 13.54 -0.62 -13.63
N ALA A 53 12.48 0.17 -13.79
CA ALA A 53 12.61 1.60 -14.06
C ALA A 53 13.36 2.37 -12.97
N LEU A 54 13.38 1.87 -11.74
CA LEU A 54 14.03 2.48 -10.58
C LEU A 54 15.43 1.92 -10.31
N GLU A 55 15.83 0.82 -10.95
CA GLU A 55 17.03 0.04 -10.64
C GLU A 55 18.34 0.86 -10.78
N LYS A 56 18.36 1.84 -11.67
CA LYS A 56 19.55 2.67 -11.94
C LYS A 56 19.62 3.95 -11.09
N ARG A 57 18.73 4.11 -10.13
CA ARG A 57 18.72 5.30 -9.28
C ARG A 57 19.69 5.16 -8.12
N ASP A 58 20.54 6.15 -7.97
CA ASP A 58 21.53 6.19 -6.87
C ASP A 58 20.99 6.80 -5.58
N ASP A 59 19.85 7.48 -5.64
CA ASP A 59 19.23 8.17 -4.50
C ASP A 59 18.23 7.31 -3.72
N ILE A 60 17.96 6.08 -4.19
CA ILE A 60 17.06 5.14 -3.52
C ILE A 60 17.71 3.77 -3.30
N GLN A 61 17.15 3.02 -2.35
CA GLN A 61 17.31 1.58 -2.20
C GLN A 61 15.96 0.91 -2.39
N LEU A 62 15.86 0.04 -3.39
CA LEU A 62 14.64 -0.74 -3.64
C LEU A 62 14.59 -1.94 -2.67
N VAL A 63 13.45 -2.15 -2.02
CA VAL A 63 13.21 -3.23 -1.06
C VAL A 63 11.98 -4.02 -1.48
N ILE A 64 12.12 -5.33 -1.65
CA ILE A 64 11.06 -6.25 -2.07
C ILE A 64 10.74 -7.18 -0.91
N VAL A 65 9.55 -7.00 -0.32
CA VAL A 65 9.03 -7.80 0.79
C VAL A 65 7.99 -8.78 0.26
N GLY A 66 8.25 -10.06 0.46
CA GLY A 66 7.36 -11.12 0.02
C GLY A 66 8.10 -12.28 -0.63
N ASP A 67 7.32 -13.28 -1.05
CA ASP A 67 7.83 -14.45 -1.75
C ASP A 67 6.86 -14.89 -2.85
N GLY A 68 7.30 -15.77 -3.74
CA GLY A 68 6.45 -16.32 -4.78
C GLY A 68 7.22 -16.85 -5.99
N PRO A 69 6.50 -17.42 -6.97
CA PRO A 69 7.10 -18.13 -8.10
C PRO A 69 8.00 -17.25 -8.99
N ALA A 70 7.82 -15.93 -8.97
CA ALA A 70 8.62 -15.02 -9.79
C ALA A 70 9.94 -14.58 -9.12
N ARG A 71 10.21 -14.97 -7.84
CA ARG A 71 11.35 -14.48 -7.06
C ARG A 71 12.68 -14.63 -7.78
N MET A 72 13.03 -15.83 -8.22
CA MET A 72 14.30 -16.10 -8.89
C MET A 72 14.51 -15.29 -10.19
N ARG A 73 13.43 -15.00 -10.91
CA ARG A 73 13.46 -14.15 -12.10
C ARG A 73 13.68 -12.69 -11.70
N LEU A 74 12.93 -12.21 -10.71
CA LEU A 74 13.00 -10.83 -10.26
C LEU A 74 14.37 -10.49 -9.64
N GLU A 75 14.99 -11.40 -8.88
CA GLU A 75 16.34 -11.21 -8.33
C GLU A 75 17.40 -11.01 -9.44
N ARG A 76 17.21 -11.60 -10.62
CA ARG A 76 18.09 -11.38 -11.78
C ARG A 76 17.79 -10.07 -12.52
N GLU A 77 16.52 -9.66 -12.55
CA GLU A 77 16.06 -8.44 -13.24
C GLU A 77 16.27 -7.18 -12.38
N LEU A 78 16.33 -7.33 -11.07
CA LEU A 78 16.48 -6.26 -10.08
C LEU A 78 17.69 -6.55 -9.15
N PRO A 79 18.91 -6.61 -9.70
CA PRO A 79 20.10 -7.07 -8.96
C PRO A 79 20.53 -6.15 -7.82
N THR A 80 20.11 -4.87 -7.80
CA THR A 80 20.43 -3.95 -6.70
C THR A 80 19.33 -3.90 -5.65
N ALA A 81 18.15 -4.50 -5.91
CA ALA A 81 17.05 -4.57 -4.96
C ALA A 81 17.36 -5.55 -3.82
N LYS A 82 16.93 -5.21 -2.62
CA LYS A 82 16.99 -6.10 -1.47
C LYS A 82 15.72 -6.93 -1.34
N PHE A 83 15.85 -8.24 -1.56
CA PHE A 83 14.77 -9.22 -1.38
C PHE A 83 14.82 -9.78 0.02
N VAL A 84 13.90 -9.38 0.89
CA VAL A 84 13.89 -9.75 2.32
C VAL A 84 13.01 -10.98 2.63
N GLY A 85 12.39 -11.56 1.60
CA GLY A 85 11.52 -12.72 1.75
C GLY A 85 10.14 -12.38 2.35
N TYR A 86 9.41 -13.42 2.70
CA TYR A 86 8.08 -13.30 3.31
C TYR A 86 8.20 -12.75 4.73
N GLN A 87 7.41 -11.72 5.03
CA GLN A 87 7.29 -11.12 6.34
C GLN A 87 5.84 -11.13 6.80
N ALA A 88 5.60 -11.24 8.11
CA ALA A 88 4.29 -11.25 8.71
C ALA A 88 4.30 -10.61 10.11
N GLY A 89 3.12 -10.43 10.69
CA GLY A 89 3.02 -9.96 12.06
C GLY A 89 3.61 -8.56 12.24
N GLU A 90 4.34 -8.38 13.33
CA GLU A 90 5.00 -7.12 13.68
C GLU A 90 6.15 -6.79 12.72
N ASP A 91 6.91 -7.80 12.29
CA ASP A 91 8.03 -7.59 11.35
C ASP A 91 7.53 -6.91 10.06
N LEU A 92 6.39 -7.36 9.53
CA LEU A 92 5.79 -6.73 8.36
C LEU A 92 5.44 -5.25 8.61
N ALA A 93 4.95 -4.92 9.80
CA ALA A 93 4.63 -3.54 10.16
C ALA A 93 5.90 -2.66 10.25
N HIS A 94 7.00 -3.21 10.77
CA HIS A 94 8.30 -2.54 10.77
C HIS A 94 8.80 -2.25 9.35
N TYR A 95 8.68 -3.22 8.44
CA TYR A 95 9.03 -2.99 7.03
C TYR A 95 8.22 -1.87 6.43
N TYR A 96 6.88 -1.89 6.54
CA TYR A 96 6.05 -0.80 5.99
C TYR A 96 6.44 0.56 6.55
N ALA A 97 6.46 0.72 7.88
CA ALA A 97 6.75 2.00 8.51
C ALA A 97 8.17 2.51 8.22
N SER A 98 9.10 1.61 7.88
CA SER A 98 10.49 1.96 7.56
C SER A 98 10.68 2.43 6.12
N LEU A 99 9.70 2.26 5.23
CA LEU A 99 9.77 2.80 3.87
C LEU A 99 9.61 4.33 3.87
N ASP A 100 10.15 4.96 2.84
CA ASP A 100 9.90 6.37 2.52
C ASP A 100 8.84 6.50 1.41
N ILE A 101 8.74 5.51 0.53
CA ILE A 101 7.72 5.40 -0.52
C ILE A 101 7.32 3.93 -0.67
N PHE A 102 6.03 3.67 -0.79
CA PHE A 102 5.51 2.36 -1.18
C PHE A 102 5.08 2.38 -2.65
N VAL A 103 5.48 1.38 -3.43
CA VAL A 103 5.10 1.23 -4.83
C VAL A 103 4.31 -0.05 -5.02
N HIS A 104 3.12 0.08 -5.60
CA HIS A 104 2.31 -1.04 -6.08
C HIS A 104 2.25 -1.02 -7.60
N THR A 105 2.45 -2.18 -8.25
CA THR A 105 2.57 -2.27 -9.72
C THR A 105 1.44 -3.06 -10.38
N GLY A 106 0.68 -3.85 -9.59
CA GLY A 106 -0.41 -4.68 -10.11
C GLY A 106 -1.60 -3.86 -10.63
N LYS A 107 -1.97 -4.04 -11.90
CA LYS A 107 -3.09 -3.31 -12.55
C LYS A 107 -4.47 -3.89 -12.25
N HIS A 108 -4.55 -5.18 -11.96
CA HIS A 108 -5.81 -5.91 -11.84
C HIS A 108 -6.12 -6.25 -10.38
N GLU A 109 -6.26 -5.20 -9.57
CA GLU A 109 -6.58 -5.33 -8.16
C GLU A 109 -8.02 -4.90 -7.90
N THR A 110 -8.77 -5.76 -7.22
CA THR A 110 -10.14 -5.42 -6.79
C THR A 110 -10.14 -4.58 -5.53
N PHE A 111 -9.13 -4.79 -4.68
CA PHE A 111 -8.91 -3.99 -3.47
C PHE A 111 -7.42 -3.83 -3.19
N CYS A 112 -6.63 -3.57 -2.67
CA CYS A 112 -5.19 -3.52 -2.39
C CYS A 112 -4.95 -3.36 -0.89
N GLN A 113 -4.95 -4.47 -0.15
CA GLN A 113 -4.68 -4.46 1.27
C GLN A 113 -3.31 -3.85 1.58
N SER A 114 -2.29 -4.18 0.76
CA SER A 114 -0.92 -3.65 0.92
C SER A 114 -0.83 -2.12 0.78
N ILE A 115 -1.64 -1.51 -0.10
CA ILE A 115 -1.75 -0.05 -0.19
C ILE A 115 -2.34 0.52 1.10
N GLN A 116 -3.40 -0.09 1.62
CA GLN A 116 -4.06 0.37 2.84
C GLN A 116 -3.14 0.26 4.07
N GLU A 117 -2.34 -0.81 4.16
CA GLU A 117 -1.33 -1.01 5.20
C GLU A 117 -0.19 0.02 5.10
N ALA A 118 0.29 0.32 3.88
CA ALA A 118 1.29 1.36 3.65
C ALA A 118 0.77 2.75 4.06
N LEU A 119 -0.45 3.11 3.63
CA LEU A 119 -1.09 4.37 4.03
C LEU A 119 -1.27 4.46 5.55
N ALA A 120 -1.70 3.38 6.21
CA ALA A 120 -1.86 3.31 7.67
C ALA A 120 -0.51 3.51 8.39
N SER A 121 0.58 3.04 7.81
CA SER A 121 1.95 3.26 8.28
C SER A 121 2.49 4.66 7.98
N GLY A 122 1.67 5.56 7.42
CA GLY A 122 2.09 6.92 7.07
C GLY A 122 3.03 6.98 5.87
N VAL A 123 2.98 6.00 4.97
CA VAL A 123 3.87 5.92 3.82
C VAL A 123 3.14 6.36 2.54
N PRO A 124 3.64 7.37 1.83
CA PRO A 124 3.10 7.77 0.53
C PRO A 124 3.14 6.63 -0.48
N VAL A 125 2.10 6.54 -1.30
CA VAL A 125 1.90 5.41 -2.22
C VAL A 125 1.99 5.85 -3.67
N ILE A 126 2.72 5.09 -4.50
CA ILE A 126 2.65 5.17 -5.96
C ILE A 126 1.97 3.89 -6.45
N ALA A 127 0.89 4.03 -7.22
CA ALA A 127 0.11 2.89 -7.67
C ALA A 127 -0.52 3.12 -9.06
N PRO A 128 -0.96 2.04 -9.76
CA PRO A 128 -1.65 2.18 -11.04
C PRO A 128 -2.93 3.01 -10.92
N ASN A 129 -3.18 3.85 -11.91
CA ASN A 129 -4.46 4.57 -12.05
C ASN A 129 -5.54 3.65 -12.62
N SER A 130 -5.79 2.52 -11.93
CA SER A 130 -6.80 1.52 -12.34
C SER A 130 -7.20 0.63 -11.16
N GLY A 131 -8.46 0.20 -11.14
CA GLY A 131 -8.99 -0.76 -10.17
C GLY A 131 -8.95 -0.25 -8.72
N GLY A 132 -8.79 -1.16 -7.76
CA GLY A 132 -8.81 -0.88 -6.33
C GLY A 132 -7.85 0.22 -5.83
N PRO A 133 -6.65 0.41 -6.40
CA PRO A 133 -5.78 1.53 -6.06
C PRO A 133 -6.43 2.91 -6.14
N THR A 134 -7.33 3.13 -7.10
CA THR A 134 -8.00 4.44 -7.29
C THR A 134 -8.97 4.81 -6.16
N ASP A 135 -9.44 3.82 -5.40
CA ASP A 135 -10.31 4.02 -4.24
C ASP A 135 -9.52 4.37 -2.96
N LEU A 136 -8.23 4.10 -2.94
CA LEU A 136 -7.35 4.24 -1.78
C LEU A 136 -6.39 5.43 -1.90
N VAL A 137 -5.81 5.65 -3.08
CA VAL A 137 -4.80 6.69 -3.30
C VAL A 137 -5.44 7.95 -3.87
N LYS A 138 -5.25 9.06 -3.17
CA LYS A 138 -5.65 10.40 -3.65
C LYS A 138 -4.45 11.05 -4.32
N HIS A 139 -4.49 11.15 -5.66
CA HIS A 139 -3.39 11.67 -6.48
C HIS A 139 -2.94 13.07 -6.03
N GLY A 140 -1.63 13.23 -5.79
CA GLY A 140 -1.02 14.47 -5.31
C GLY A 140 -1.27 14.78 -3.82
N TRP A 141 -2.02 13.94 -3.10
CA TRP A 141 -2.41 14.17 -1.71
C TRP A 141 -1.87 13.10 -0.75
N THR A 142 -2.12 11.82 -1.04
CA THR A 142 -1.61 10.68 -0.26
C THR A 142 -0.57 9.87 -1.02
N GLY A 143 -0.25 10.29 -2.25
CA GLY A 143 0.66 9.63 -3.16
C GLY A 143 0.29 9.92 -4.61
N PHE A 144 0.70 9.07 -5.53
CA PHE A 144 0.49 9.28 -6.96
C PHE A 144 -0.13 8.07 -7.65
N LEU A 145 -1.13 8.32 -8.47
CA LEU A 145 -1.69 7.35 -9.42
C LEU A 145 -0.99 7.53 -10.77
N ILE A 146 -0.44 6.44 -11.31
CA ILE A 146 0.40 6.46 -12.50
C ILE A 146 -0.14 5.56 -13.61
N ASP A 147 0.24 5.86 -14.85
CA ASP A 147 0.18 4.90 -15.94
C ASP A 147 1.45 4.03 -15.92
N THR A 148 1.31 2.79 -15.49
CA THR A 148 2.42 1.83 -15.42
C THR A 148 2.90 1.35 -16.79
N SER A 149 2.23 1.68 -17.89
CA SER A 149 2.76 1.43 -19.24
C SER A 149 3.91 2.38 -19.61
N ASN A 150 4.09 3.45 -18.83
CA ASN A 150 5.12 4.45 -19.04
C ASN A 150 6.10 4.48 -17.84
N SER A 151 7.31 3.96 -18.05
CA SER A 151 8.38 3.93 -17.04
C SER A 151 8.78 5.34 -16.54
N TYR A 152 8.60 6.37 -17.36
CA TYR A 152 8.83 7.76 -16.95
C TYR A 152 7.87 8.18 -15.82
N SER A 153 6.62 7.73 -15.86
CA SER A 153 5.62 8.09 -14.84
C SER A 153 6.02 7.64 -13.44
N LEU A 154 6.63 6.45 -13.30
CA LEU A 154 7.10 5.94 -12.01
C LEU A 154 8.28 6.77 -11.47
N ASN A 155 9.31 6.99 -12.29
CA ASN A 155 10.46 7.80 -11.91
C ASN A 155 10.05 9.23 -11.53
N HIS A 156 9.18 9.85 -12.33
CA HIS A 156 8.68 11.18 -12.07
C HIS A 156 7.91 11.28 -10.76
N SER A 157 7.08 10.28 -10.43
CA SER A 157 6.34 10.27 -9.17
C SER A 157 7.24 10.06 -7.95
N VAL A 158 8.29 9.25 -8.07
CA VAL A 158 9.33 9.15 -7.03
C VAL A 158 10.00 10.51 -6.82
N ASP A 159 10.40 11.19 -7.90
CA ASP A 159 11.00 12.52 -7.81
C ASP A 159 10.09 13.54 -7.15
N GLN A 160 8.79 13.52 -7.48
CA GLN A 160 7.83 14.43 -6.87
C GLN A 160 7.72 14.23 -5.36
N ILE A 161 7.73 12.98 -4.87
CA ILE A 161 7.68 12.70 -3.43
C ILE A 161 8.99 13.09 -2.75
N LEU A 162 10.14 12.73 -3.33
CA LEU A 162 11.44 13.01 -2.73
C LEU A 162 11.79 14.50 -2.67
N LYS A 163 11.21 15.31 -3.57
CA LYS A 163 11.43 16.77 -3.65
C LYS A 163 10.39 17.58 -2.88
N LEU A 164 9.47 16.94 -2.14
CA LEU A 164 8.51 17.68 -1.32
C LEU A 164 9.23 18.52 -0.26
N SER A 165 8.81 19.76 -0.11
CA SER A 165 9.28 20.65 0.96
C SER A 165 8.84 20.17 2.35
N GLU A 166 7.67 19.54 2.40
CA GLU A 166 7.04 19.05 3.63
C GLU A 166 6.60 17.56 3.48
N PRO A 167 7.55 16.61 3.43
CA PRO A 167 7.22 15.20 3.25
C PRO A 167 6.34 14.64 4.40
N ALA A 168 6.51 15.14 5.62
CA ALA A 168 5.69 14.75 6.78
C ALA A 168 4.19 15.02 6.54
N LEU A 169 3.84 16.10 5.84
CA LEU A 169 2.45 16.43 5.55
C LEU A 169 1.79 15.39 4.65
N MET A 170 2.51 14.84 3.65
CA MET A 170 1.97 13.76 2.81
C MET A 170 1.86 12.45 3.60
N ALA A 171 2.80 12.16 4.49
CA ALA A 171 2.75 11.00 5.39
C ALA A 171 1.55 11.06 6.35
N ASP A 172 1.29 12.20 6.96
CA ASP A 172 0.11 12.42 7.82
C ASP A 172 -1.21 12.26 7.04
N ARG A 173 -1.26 12.79 5.82
CA ARG A 173 -2.42 12.65 4.94
C ARG A 173 -2.64 11.20 4.52
N ALA A 174 -1.57 10.45 4.24
CA ALA A 174 -1.63 9.02 3.94
C ALA A 174 -2.31 8.28 5.10
N ARG A 175 -1.80 8.42 6.32
CA ARG A 175 -2.36 7.80 7.52
C ARG A 175 -3.81 8.20 7.77
N ASN A 176 -4.11 9.50 7.77
CA ASN A 176 -5.44 10.02 8.05
C ASN A 176 -6.49 9.59 7.01
N SER A 177 -6.08 9.20 5.81
CA SER A 177 -6.99 8.72 4.78
C SER A 177 -7.62 7.35 5.07
N VAL A 178 -7.01 6.56 5.97
CA VAL A 178 -7.41 5.18 6.26
C VAL A 178 -7.57 4.86 7.74
N ILE A 179 -7.21 5.77 8.66
CA ILE A 179 -7.21 5.51 10.11
C ILE A 179 -8.61 5.12 10.65
N ASP A 180 -9.66 5.67 10.06
CA ASP A 180 -11.05 5.37 10.42
C ASP A 180 -11.61 4.14 9.69
N ARG A 181 -10.80 3.44 8.91
CA ARG A 181 -11.20 2.21 8.21
C ARG A 181 -10.76 0.96 8.97
N THR A 182 -10.98 0.93 10.29
CA THR A 182 -10.66 -0.27 11.07
C THR A 182 -11.60 -1.43 10.74
N TRP A 183 -11.13 -2.68 10.96
CA TRP A 183 -11.98 -3.86 10.80
C TRP A 183 -13.25 -3.79 11.65
N GLU A 184 -13.18 -3.21 12.83
CA GLU A 184 -14.33 -3.01 13.72
C GLU A 184 -15.36 -2.09 13.07
N ILE A 185 -14.95 -0.92 12.57
CA ILE A 185 -15.85 0.05 11.94
C ILE A 185 -16.49 -0.56 10.69
N VAL A 186 -15.72 -1.19 9.83
CA VAL A 186 -16.21 -1.79 8.58
C VAL A 186 -17.16 -2.95 8.84
N ASN A 187 -16.88 -3.79 9.84
CA ASN A 187 -17.76 -4.90 10.23
C ASN A 187 -19.07 -4.37 10.86
N ASN A 188 -18.99 -3.33 11.69
CA ASN A 188 -20.19 -2.71 12.27
C ASN A 188 -21.08 -2.07 11.19
N GLN A 189 -20.51 -1.45 10.17
CA GLN A 189 -21.29 -0.96 9.01
C GLN A 189 -22.02 -2.11 8.31
N LEU A 190 -21.34 -3.23 8.06
CA LEU A 190 -21.96 -4.42 7.45
C LEU A 190 -23.12 -4.95 8.31
N LEU A 191 -22.91 -5.09 9.62
CA LEU A 191 -23.96 -5.53 10.54
C LEU A 191 -25.17 -4.59 10.54
N ASN A 192 -24.96 -3.29 10.46
CA ASN A 192 -26.05 -2.31 10.37
C ASN A 192 -26.84 -2.47 9.07
N HIS A 193 -26.17 -2.70 7.93
CA HIS A 193 -26.87 -2.98 6.66
C HIS A 193 -27.75 -4.24 6.76
N TYR A 194 -27.27 -5.32 7.42
CA TYR A 194 -28.11 -6.50 7.64
C TYR A 194 -29.30 -6.23 8.54
N ARG A 195 -29.15 -5.43 9.60
CA ARG A 195 -30.25 -5.04 10.47
C ARG A 195 -31.31 -4.23 9.73
N GLU A 196 -30.89 -3.27 8.89
CA GLU A 196 -31.81 -2.49 8.05
C GLU A 196 -32.62 -3.36 7.08
N LEU A 197 -31.96 -4.35 6.44
CA LEU A 197 -32.63 -5.28 5.53
C LEU A 197 -33.66 -6.14 6.27
N LYS A 198 -33.32 -6.66 7.45
CA LYS A 198 -34.23 -7.45 8.27
C LYS A 198 -35.45 -6.64 8.70
N ASN A 199 -35.28 -5.39 9.11
CA ASN A 199 -36.36 -4.51 9.49
C ASN A 199 -37.29 -4.18 8.31
N LYS A 200 -36.75 -3.96 7.11
CA LYS A 200 -37.53 -3.74 5.89
C LYS A 200 -38.36 -4.98 5.50
N GLN A 201 -37.80 -6.19 5.66
CA GLN A 201 -38.58 -7.41 5.42
C GLN A 201 -39.70 -7.60 6.40
N ALA A 202 -39.46 -7.37 7.68
CA ALA A 202 -40.50 -7.48 8.71
C ALA A 202 -41.66 -6.48 8.50
N LEU A 203 -41.34 -5.25 8.07
CA LEU A 203 -42.37 -4.26 7.71
C LEU A 203 -43.20 -4.67 6.49
N ALA A 204 -42.52 -5.17 5.44
CA ALA A 204 -43.22 -5.62 4.22
C ALA A 204 -44.09 -6.88 4.44
N GLU A 205 -43.73 -7.72 5.41
CA GLU A 205 -44.55 -8.86 5.83
C GLU A 205 -45.77 -8.43 6.65
N SER A 206 -45.64 -7.44 7.53
CA SER A 206 -46.76 -6.88 8.30
C SER A 206 -47.80 -6.16 7.43
N GLU A 207 -47.38 -5.45 6.39
CA GLU A 207 -48.25 -4.79 5.42
C GLU A 207 -49.05 -5.76 4.53
N LYS A 208 -48.57 -6.99 4.34
CA LYS A 208 -49.25 -8.01 3.54
C LYS A 208 -50.35 -8.77 4.34
N VAL A 209 -50.32 -8.67 5.65
CA VAL A 209 -51.26 -9.36 6.57
C VAL A 209 -52.37 -8.43 7.03
N ALA A 210 -52.27 -7.13 6.81
CA ALA A 210 -53.27 -6.11 7.08
C ALA A 210 -54.14 -5.83 5.83
#